data_970f3ea21e0eed19e8f0b4f0e714a374
#
_entry.id   970f3ea21e0eed19e8f0b4f0e714a374
#
_cell.length_a   1.000
_cell.length_b   1.000
_cell.length_c   1.000
_cell.angle_alpha   90.00
_cell.angle_beta   90.00
_cell.angle_gamma   90.00
#
_symmetry.space_group_name_H-M   'P 1'
#
loop_
_entity.id
_entity.type
_entity.pdbx_description
1 polymer ?
#
loop_
_entity_poly.entity_id
_entity_poly.type
_entity_poly.pdbx_seq_one_letter_code
_entity_poly.pdbx_strand_id
1 'polypeptide(L)'
;GFEGTVDTVKRAMKAADCKVPVALHLDHCRTYEECVQAIQAGYSSVMIDGSSLPFEENVALTKKVADYAHCYGITVEGELGKLVGEEGNFKVEGDPESAQTDPDQAKEFVERTGIDCIAVSIGTQHGVYVAAPHLNIERLKKIHDVVDVPIVLHGGSGTPKEQVQEAIRN
;
A
#
# COMPACT_ATOMS: atom_id res chain seq x y z
N GLY A 1 -9.41 15.38 -11.53
CA GLY A 1 -8.04 14.92 -11.82
C GLY A 1 -7.09 15.27 -10.67
N PHE A 2 -5.89 14.74 -10.68
CA PHE A 2 -4.90 14.84 -9.59
C PHE A 2 -4.59 16.29 -9.16
N GLU A 3 -4.43 17.23 -10.10
CA GLU A 3 -4.21 18.66 -9.80
C GLU A 3 -5.36 19.26 -8.99
N GLY A 4 -6.61 18.94 -9.35
CA GLY A 4 -7.79 19.43 -8.62
C GLY A 4 -7.85 18.90 -7.18
N THR A 5 -7.39 17.68 -6.94
CA THR A 5 -7.25 17.09 -5.59
C THR A 5 -6.20 17.86 -4.79
N VAL A 6 -5.01 18.09 -5.36
CA VAL A 6 -3.93 18.86 -4.72
C VAL A 6 -4.41 20.26 -4.34
N ASP A 7 -5.11 20.96 -5.26
CA ASP A 7 -5.65 22.30 -5.00
C ASP A 7 -6.72 22.29 -3.90
N THR A 8 -7.54 21.25 -3.85
CA THR A 8 -8.57 21.10 -2.81
C THR A 8 -7.93 20.90 -1.45
N VAL A 9 -6.93 20.03 -1.34
CA VAL A 9 -6.19 19.79 -0.10
C VAL A 9 -5.49 21.06 0.37
N LYS A 10 -4.77 21.76 -0.51
CA LYS A 10 -4.10 23.04 -0.18
C LYS A 10 -5.07 24.10 0.32
N ARG A 11 -6.24 24.23 -0.31
CA ARG A 11 -7.30 25.15 0.14
C ARG A 11 -7.88 24.75 1.49
N ALA A 12 -8.13 23.46 1.72
CA ALA A 12 -8.61 22.96 3.00
C ALA A 12 -7.60 23.20 4.13
N MET A 13 -6.32 22.91 3.90
CA MET A 13 -5.23 23.18 4.85
C MET A 13 -5.17 24.67 5.22
N LYS A 14 -5.27 25.54 4.22
CA LYS A 14 -5.28 27.01 4.44
C LYS A 14 -6.50 27.46 5.22
N ALA A 15 -7.70 26.94 4.89
CA ALA A 15 -8.94 27.29 5.57
C ALA A 15 -8.96 26.82 7.03
N ALA A 16 -8.34 25.68 7.32
CA ALA A 16 -8.21 25.12 8.68
C ALA A 16 -7.02 25.70 9.47
N ASP A 17 -6.27 26.64 8.91
CA ASP A 17 -5.00 27.13 9.49
C ASP A 17 -4.08 25.98 9.94
N CYS A 18 -3.94 24.97 9.09
CA CYS A 18 -3.22 23.72 9.40
C CYS A 18 -1.74 23.99 9.69
N LYS A 19 -1.28 23.57 10.86
CA LYS A 19 0.12 23.76 11.35
C LYS A 19 0.91 22.45 11.40
N VAL A 20 0.29 21.32 11.06
CA VAL A 20 0.95 20.01 11.05
C VAL A 20 1.37 19.66 9.63
N PRO A 21 2.43 18.85 9.45
CA PRO A 21 2.78 18.28 8.15
C PRO A 21 1.61 17.44 7.61
N VAL A 22 1.35 17.56 6.31
CA VAL A 22 0.32 16.78 5.60
C VAL A 22 0.96 16.10 4.40
N ALA A 23 0.83 14.78 4.33
CA ALA A 23 1.16 14.02 3.13
C ALA A 23 -0.11 13.77 2.30
N LEU A 24 0.01 13.94 0.99
CA LEU A 24 -1.03 13.54 0.05
C LEU A 24 -0.54 12.29 -0.67
N HIS A 25 -1.22 11.17 -0.42
CA HIS A 25 -0.87 9.85 -0.93
C HIS A 25 -1.83 9.43 -2.05
N LEU A 26 -1.29 8.89 -3.14
CA LEU A 26 -2.07 8.18 -4.15
C LEU A 26 -2.18 6.71 -3.74
N ASP A 27 -3.39 6.29 -3.37
CA ASP A 27 -3.70 4.96 -2.90
C ASP A 27 -4.12 4.04 -4.07
N HIS A 28 -3.65 2.80 -4.09
CA HIS A 28 -3.95 1.73 -5.06
C HIS A 28 -3.92 2.13 -6.55
N CYS A 29 -2.85 2.72 -7.00
CA CYS A 29 -2.62 2.94 -8.42
C CYS A 29 -2.09 1.67 -9.10
N ARG A 30 -2.54 1.40 -10.34
CA ARG A 30 -2.17 0.18 -11.08
C ARG A 30 -1.30 0.43 -12.31
N THR A 31 -1.07 1.69 -12.65
CA THR A 31 -0.29 2.03 -13.84
C THR A 31 0.84 3.00 -13.51
N TYR A 32 1.96 2.82 -14.19
CA TYR A 32 3.09 3.74 -14.08
C TYR A 32 2.69 5.17 -14.46
N GLU A 33 1.88 5.32 -15.50
CA GLU A 33 1.47 6.61 -16.05
C GLU A 33 0.64 7.43 -15.05
N GLU A 34 -0.25 6.79 -14.29
CA GLU A 34 -1.02 7.46 -13.24
C GLU A 34 -0.15 7.88 -12.06
N CYS A 35 0.80 7.04 -11.63
CA CYS A 35 1.79 7.43 -10.62
C CYS A 35 2.57 8.67 -11.07
N VAL A 36 3.05 8.70 -12.32
CA VAL A 36 3.76 9.84 -12.88
C VAL A 36 2.88 11.10 -12.87
N GLN A 37 1.63 11.00 -13.30
CA GLN A 37 0.69 12.14 -13.29
C GLN A 37 0.43 12.67 -11.88
N ALA A 38 0.27 11.79 -10.90
CA ALA A 38 0.08 12.20 -9.50
C ALA A 38 1.32 12.92 -8.94
N ILE A 39 2.52 12.38 -9.21
CA ILE A 39 3.78 13.00 -8.80
C ILE A 39 3.91 14.40 -9.42
N GLN A 40 3.65 14.53 -10.72
CA GLN A 40 3.71 15.82 -11.43
C GLN A 40 2.65 16.81 -10.93
N ALA A 41 1.50 16.32 -10.47
CA ALA A 41 0.45 17.16 -9.89
C ALA A 41 0.79 17.65 -8.46
N GLY A 42 1.77 17.03 -7.79
CA GLY A 42 2.25 17.43 -6.46
C GLY A 42 1.81 16.53 -5.31
N TYR A 43 1.54 15.26 -5.57
CA TYR A 43 1.45 14.25 -4.52
C TYR A 43 2.80 14.03 -3.86
N SER A 44 2.81 13.80 -2.56
CA SER A 44 4.02 13.57 -1.76
C SER A 44 4.36 12.11 -1.57
N SER A 45 3.46 11.21 -1.95
CA SER A 45 3.61 9.76 -1.86
C SER A 45 2.69 9.08 -2.87
N VAL A 46 3.10 7.93 -3.40
CA VAL A 46 2.29 7.12 -4.32
C VAL A 46 2.39 5.65 -3.95
N MET A 47 1.30 4.91 -4.17
CA MET A 47 1.29 3.46 -4.10
C MET A 47 1.09 2.89 -5.50
N ILE A 48 1.93 1.93 -5.85
CA ILE A 48 1.74 1.09 -7.04
C ILE A 48 1.33 -0.31 -6.63
N ASP A 49 0.13 -0.70 -6.99
CA ASP A 49 -0.43 -2.03 -6.72
C ASP A 49 -0.32 -2.94 -7.94
N GLY A 50 0.77 -3.70 -7.97
CA GLY A 50 1.00 -4.78 -8.92
C GLY A 50 0.68 -6.18 -8.36
N SER A 51 0.00 -6.28 -7.22
CA SER A 51 -0.25 -7.55 -6.50
C SER A 51 -1.04 -8.59 -7.30
N SER A 52 -1.81 -8.14 -8.29
CA SER A 52 -2.55 -9.02 -9.22
C SER A 52 -1.68 -9.61 -10.33
N LEU A 53 -0.49 -9.06 -10.56
CA LEU A 53 0.46 -9.49 -11.59
C LEU A 53 1.31 -10.69 -11.09
N PRO A 54 1.94 -11.44 -12.01
CA PRO A 54 3.04 -12.33 -11.64
C PRO A 54 4.15 -11.59 -10.89
N PHE A 55 4.84 -12.25 -9.96
CA PHE A 55 5.85 -11.63 -9.10
C PHE A 55 6.89 -10.79 -9.88
N GLU A 56 7.45 -11.34 -10.94
CA GLU A 56 8.46 -10.65 -11.76
C GLU A 56 7.92 -9.39 -12.45
N GLU A 57 6.66 -9.41 -12.87
CA GLU A 57 6.02 -8.25 -13.48
C GLU A 57 5.71 -7.18 -12.43
N ASN A 58 5.27 -7.59 -11.23
CA ASN A 58 5.07 -6.68 -10.09
C ASN A 58 6.40 -6.01 -9.71
N VAL A 59 7.48 -6.78 -9.55
CA VAL A 59 8.82 -6.24 -9.28
C VAL A 59 9.24 -5.23 -10.34
N ALA A 60 9.09 -5.57 -11.62
CA ALA A 60 9.50 -4.68 -12.72
C ALA A 60 8.68 -3.37 -12.74
N LEU A 61 7.36 -3.46 -12.55
CA LEU A 61 6.46 -2.31 -12.51
C LEU A 61 6.77 -1.41 -11.30
N THR A 62 6.85 -2.01 -10.12
CA THR A 62 7.10 -1.30 -8.86
C THR A 62 8.46 -0.61 -8.87
N LYS A 63 9.51 -1.32 -9.32
CA LYS A 63 10.84 -0.71 -9.49
C LYS A 63 10.81 0.50 -10.43
N LYS A 64 10.14 0.39 -11.56
CA LYS A 64 10.02 1.49 -12.52
C LYS A 64 9.38 2.73 -11.90
N VAL A 65 8.37 2.55 -11.03
CA VAL A 65 7.73 3.66 -10.31
C VAL A 65 8.68 4.22 -9.25
N ALA A 66 9.35 3.37 -8.47
CA ALA A 66 10.30 3.79 -7.43
C ALA A 66 11.46 4.59 -8.04
N ASP A 67 12.08 4.09 -9.10
CA ASP A 67 13.17 4.79 -9.79
C ASP A 67 12.75 6.20 -10.27
N TYR A 68 11.52 6.35 -10.78
CA TYR A 68 11.00 7.65 -11.18
C TYR A 68 10.69 8.57 -9.99
N ALA A 69 9.93 8.07 -9.01
CA ALA A 69 9.49 8.83 -7.85
C ALA A 69 10.66 9.37 -7.02
N HIS A 70 11.69 8.57 -6.81
CA HIS A 70 12.88 8.94 -6.06
C HIS A 70 13.67 10.08 -6.71
N CYS A 71 13.61 10.25 -8.04
CA CYS A 71 14.20 11.43 -8.69
C CYS A 71 13.56 12.75 -8.21
N TYR A 72 12.35 12.70 -7.68
CA TYR A 72 11.60 13.85 -7.15
C TYR A 72 11.52 13.88 -5.62
N GLY A 73 12.15 12.93 -4.94
CA GLY A 73 12.08 12.79 -3.48
C GLY A 73 10.71 12.35 -2.98
N ILE A 74 9.95 11.61 -3.80
CA ILE A 74 8.61 11.10 -3.50
C ILE A 74 8.72 9.66 -3.02
N THR A 75 8.05 9.33 -1.91
CA THR A 75 8.02 7.98 -1.35
C THR A 75 7.08 7.07 -2.13
N VAL A 76 7.45 5.78 -2.20
CA VAL A 76 6.70 4.77 -2.92
C VAL A 76 6.32 3.61 -2.00
N GLU A 77 5.04 3.28 -2.01
CA GLU A 77 4.49 2.07 -1.45
C GLU A 77 4.31 1.04 -2.55
N GLY A 78 4.70 -0.20 -2.28
CA GLY A 78 4.43 -1.33 -3.15
C GLY A 78 3.63 -2.40 -2.42
N GLU A 79 2.86 -3.22 -3.15
CA GLU A 79 2.04 -4.28 -2.57
C GLU A 79 2.48 -5.67 -3.01
N LEU A 80 2.54 -6.58 -2.05
CA LEU A 80 2.81 -8.00 -2.27
C LEU A 80 1.84 -8.87 -1.47
N GLY A 81 1.35 -9.94 -2.11
CA GLY A 81 0.21 -10.71 -1.64
C GLY A 81 -1.09 -10.18 -2.26
N LYS A 82 -2.18 -10.90 -2.11
CA LYS A 82 -3.46 -10.51 -2.70
C LYS A 82 -4.44 -10.14 -1.60
N LEU A 83 -4.82 -8.88 -1.54
CA LEU A 83 -5.97 -8.47 -0.73
C LEU A 83 -7.26 -8.84 -1.46
N VAL A 84 -7.94 -9.87 -0.95
CA VAL A 84 -9.23 -10.32 -1.48
C VAL A 84 -10.31 -9.31 -1.10
N GLY A 85 -11.26 -9.04 -1.98
CA GLY A 85 -12.37 -8.13 -1.71
C GLY A 85 -12.64 -7.12 -2.81
N GLU A 86 -13.41 -6.09 -2.48
CA GLU A 86 -13.79 -5.04 -3.43
C GLU A 86 -13.31 -3.68 -2.93
N GLU A 87 -12.63 -2.94 -3.79
CA GLU A 87 -12.22 -1.57 -3.55
C GLU A 87 -12.47 -0.71 -4.79
N GLY A 88 -13.32 0.31 -4.64
CA GLY A 88 -13.75 1.15 -5.75
C GLY A 88 -14.36 0.30 -6.88
N ASN A 89 -13.73 0.31 -8.04
CA ASN A 89 -14.15 -0.46 -9.23
C ASN A 89 -13.40 -1.81 -9.38
N PHE A 90 -12.59 -2.20 -8.39
CA PHE A 90 -11.75 -3.39 -8.46
C PHE A 90 -12.27 -4.47 -7.53
N LYS A 91 -12.27 -5.72 -8.02
CA LYS A 91 -12.60 -6.90 -7.26
C LYS A 91 -11.50 -7.93 -7.41
N VAL A 92 -10.99 -8.42 -6.28
CA VAL A 92 -10.03 -9.52 -6.21
C VAL A 92 -10.75 -10.73 -5.59
N GLU A 93 -10.86 -11.82 -6.35
CA GLU A 93 -11.45 -13.08 -5.89
C GLU A 93 -10.36 -14.04 -5.43
N GLY A 94 -10.64 -14.80 -4.38
CA GLY A 94 -9.73 -15.82 -3.88
C GLY A 94 -9.99 -16.18 -2.42
N ASP A 95 -9.17 -17.09 -1.94
CA ASP A 95 -9.14 -17.47 -0.53
C ASP A 95 -8.13 -16.57 0.19
N PRO A 96 -8.53 -15.80 1.22
CA PRO A 96 -7.64 -14.90 1.96
C PRO A 96 -6.43 -15.60 2.59
N GLU A 97 -6.54 -16.88 2.92
CA GLU A 97 -5.45 -17.63 3.55
C GLU A 97 -4.35 -18.00 2.54
N SER A 98 -4.76 -18.36 1.31
CA SER A 98 -3.81 -18.66 0.22
C SER A 98 -3.20 -17.41 -0.42
N ALA A 99 -3.79 -16.25 -0.15
CA ALA A 99 -3.37 -14.95 -0.69
C ALA A 99 -2.34 -14.22 0.19
N GLN A 100 -1.98 -14.77 1.35
CA GLN A 100 -1.06 -14.13 2.30
C GLN A 100 0.34 -13.98 1.74
N THR A 101 0.99 -12.87 2.07
CA THR A 101 2.36 -12.55 1.64
C THR A 101 3.37 -13.55 2.19
N ASP A 102 4.21 -14.09 1.32
CA ASP A 102 5.34 -14.91 1.71
C ASP A 102 6.52 -14.03 2.20
N PRO A 103 7.11 -14.30 3.38
CA PRO A 103 8.19 -13.48 3.94
C PRO A 103 9.44 -13.41 3.08
N ASP A 104 9.84 -14.52 2.44
CA ASP A 104 11.04 -14.54 1.60
C ASP A 104 10.82 -13.74 0.32
N GLN A 105 9.62 -13.83 -0.26
CA GLN A 105 9.23 -12.99 -1.38
C GLN A 105 9.13 -11.50 -0.99
N ALA A 106 8.64 -11.19 0.22
CA ALA A 106 8.59 -9.81 0.71
C ALA A 106 9.99 -9.18 0.80
N LYS A 107 10.95 -9.92 1.34
CA LYS A 107 12.36 -9.50 1.37
C LYS A 107 12.90 -9.24 -0.02
N GLU A 108 12.78 -10.21 -0.92
CA GLU A 108 13.25 -10.10 -2.31
C GLU A 108 12.58 -8.92 -3.03
N PHE A 109 11.27 -8.72 -2.82
CA PHE A 109 10.51 -7.63 -3.42
C PHE A 109 11.05 -6.25 -2.99
N VAL A 110 11.24 -6.04 -1.68
CA VAL A 110 11.80 -4.79 -1.13
C VAL A 110 13.21 -4.53 -1.67
N GLU A 111 14.09 -5.54 -1.61
CA GLU A 111 15.49 -5.42 -2.08
C GLU A 111 15.58 -5.09 -3.58
N ARG A 112 14.71 -5.68 -4.41
CA ARG A 112 14.75 -5.51 -5.86
C ARG A 112 14.05 -4.24 -6.35
N THR A 113 13.01 -3.79 -5.64
CA THR A 113 12.22 -2.62 -6.05
C THR A 113 12.73 -1.32 -5.47
N GLY A 114 13.31 -1.36 -4.26
CA GLY A 114 13.78 -0.20 -3.53
C GLY A 114 12.65 0.71 -3.04
N ILE A 115 11.46 0.16 -2.77
CA ILE A 115 10.31 0.89 -2.22
C ILE A 115 10.58 1.37 -0.79
N ASP A 116 9.81 2.36 -0.34
CA ASP A 116 9.95 2.99 0.98
C ASP A 116 9.05 2.35 2.04
N CYS A 117 7.97 1.67 1.63
CA CYS A 117 7.11 0.86 2.51
C CYS A 117 6.41 -0.23 1.69
N ILE A 118 6.00 -1.31 2.38
CA ILE A 118 5.37 -2.47 1.75
C ILE A 118 3.99 -2.75 2.34
N ALA A 119 2.97 -2.81 1.50
CA ALA A 119 1.66 -3.35 1.87
C ALA A 119 1.68 -4.87 1.74
N VAL A 120 1.17 -5.55 2.78
CA VAL A 120 1.19 -7.01 2.88
C VAL A 120 -0.19 -7.58 3.18
N SER A 121 -0.46 -8.77 2.64
CA SER A 121 -1.66 -9.54 2.97
C SER A 121 -1.36 -10.48 4.13
N ILE A 122 -2.07 -10.27 5.25
CA ILE A 122 -2.00 -11.11 6.46
C ILE A 122 -3.39 -11.54 6.96
N GLY A 123 -4.38 -11.56 6.06
CA GLY A 123 -5.75 -11.99 6.38
C GLY A 123 -6.78 -10.86 6.46
N THR A 124 -6.40 -9.63 6.10
CA THR A 124 -7.37 -8.54 5.86
C THR A 124 -8.02 -8.66 4.48
N GLN A 125 -9.14 -7.96 4.29
CA GLN A 125 -9.86 -7.87 3.03
C GLN A 125 -10.32 -6.43 2.80
N HIS A 126 -10.45 -6.05 1.53
CA HIS A 126 -11.10 -4.81 1.16
C HIS A 126 -12.63 -4.97 1.15
N GLY A 127 -13.35 -3.89 1.49
CA GLY A 127 -14.81 -3.86 1.47
C GLY A 127 -15.47 -4.43 2.73
N VAL A 128 -16.69 -4.94 2.57
CA VAL A 128 -17.50 -5.45 3.68
C VAL A 128 -17.11 -6.90 3.97
N TYR A 129 -16.67 -7.16 5.17
CA TYR A 129 -16.36 -8.52 5.62
C TYR A 129 -17.63 -9.39 5.73
N VAL A 130 -17.60 -10.56 5.15
CA VAL A 130 -18.67 -11.58 5.30
C VAL A 130 -18.52 -12.31 6.65
N ALA A 131 -17.28 -12.45 7.12
CA ALA A 131 -16.96 -13.02 8.44
C ALA A 131 -15.91 -12.13 9.12
N ALA A 132 -15.82 -12.20 10.44
CA ALA A 132 -14.79 -11.42 11.16
C ALA A 132 -13.39 -11.83 10.66
N PRO A 133 -12.55 -10.87 10.26
CA PRO A 133 -11.19 -11.17 9.81
C PRO A 133 -10.36 -11.74 10.96
N HIS A 134 -9.40 -12.56 10.61
CA HIS A 134 -8.39 -13.06 11.53
C HIS A 134 -7.00 -12.72 11.00
N LEU A 135 -6.31 -11.80 11.68
CA LEU A 135 -4.96 -11.41 11.29
C LEU A 135 -3.93 -12.48 11.67
N ASN A 136 -3.11 -12.85 10.72
CA ASN A 136 -1.99 -13.76 10.94
C ASN A 136 -0.79 -12.98 11.49
N ILE A 137 -0.80 -12.73 12.82
CA ILE A 137 0.25 -11.96 13.50
C ILE A 137 1.61 -12.66 13.42
N GLU A 138 1.64 -14.00 13.44
CA GLU A 138 2.89 -14.75 13.28
C GLU A 138 3.51 -14.55 11.89
N ARG A 139 2.69 -14.41 10.85
CA ARG A 139 3.17 -14.06 9.51
C ARG A 139 3.68 -12.62 9.46
N LEU A 140 2.97 -11.68 10.08
CA LEU A 140 3.42 -10.30 10.20
C LEU A 140 4.80 -10.20 10.83
N LYS A 141 5.02 -10.88 11.95
CA LYS A 141 6.33 -10.94 12.62
C LYS A 141 7.43 -11.45 11.70
N LYS A 142 7.16 -12.55 10.99
CA LYS A 142 8.14 -13.14 10.05
C LYS A 142 8.49 -12.17 8.92
N ILE A 143 7.50 -11.41 8.41
CA ILE A 143 7.76 -10.39 7.40
C ILE A 143 8.57 -9.25 8.00
N HIS A 144 8.17 -8.74 9.17
CA HIS A 144 8.87 -7.67 9.87
C HIS A 144 10.34 -8.02 10.19
N ASP A 145 10.63 -9.28 10.50
CA ASP A 145 11.99 -9.73 10.79
C ASP A 145 12.93 -9.74 9.57
N VAL A 146 12.39 -9.69 8.36
CA VAL A 146 13.18 -9.85 7.12
C VAL A 146 13.15 -8.62 6.19
N VAL A 147 12.26 -7.63 6.44
CA VAL A 147 12.19 -6.39 5.65
C VAL A 147 12.69 -5.20 6.48
N ASP A 148 13.40 -4.27 5.84
CA ASP A 148 13.97 -3.08 6.48
C ASP A 148 13.11 -1.82 6.28
N VAL A 149 11.91 -1.97 5.69
CA VAL A 149 10.98 -0.87 5.42
C VAL A 149 9.71 -1.00 6.26
N PRO A 150 9.00 0.10 6.55
CA PRO A 150 7.70 0.05 7.22
C PRO A 150 6.69 -0.86 6.49
N ILE A 151 5.90 -1.58 7.28
CA ILE A 151 4.81 -2.43 6.77
C ILE A 151 3.48 -1.67 6.89
N VAL A 152 2.69 -1.73 5.83
CA VAL A 152 1.37 -1.12 5.76
C VAL A 152 0.28 -2.20 5.81
N LEU A 153 -0.76 -1.96 6.61
CA LEU A 153 -1.92 -2.84 6.73
C LEU A 153 -3.12 -2.20 6.03
N HIS A 154 -3.49 -2.75 4.87
CA HIS A 154 -4.73 -2.41 4.18
C HIS A 154 -5.93 -3.21 4.72
N GLY A 155 -7.16 -2.78 4.42
CA GLY A 155 -8.38 -3.49 4.80
C GLY A 155 -8.71 -3.42 6.31
N GLY A 156 -8.12 -2.49 7.05
CA GLY A 156 -8.24 -2.40 8.50
C GLY A 156 -9.62 -1.98 9.04
N SER A 157 -10.47 -1.34 8.24
CA SER A 157 -11.71 -0.70 8.72
C SER A 157 -12.72 -1.68 9.36
N GLY A 158 -12.76 -2.93 8.92
CA GLY A 158 -13.63 -3.99 9.47
C GLY A 158 -12.92 -4.91 10.45
N THR A 159 -11.66 -4.68 10.75
CA THR A 159 -10.84 -5.54 11.61
C THR A 159 -11.08 -5.20 13.08
N PRO A 160 -11.24 -6.21 13.97
CA PRO A 160 -11.39 -5.99 15.40
C PRO A 160 -10.23 -5.16 15.97
N LYS A 161 -10.58 -4.19 16.83
CA LYS A 161 -9.62 -3.24 17.42
C LYS A 161 -8.42 -3.92 18.07
N GLU A 162 -8.67 -5.01 18.76
CA GLU A 162 -7.64 -5.78 19.49
C GLU A 162 -6.61 -6.35 18.53
N GLN A 163 -7.04 -6.86 17.37
CA GLN A 163 -6.14 -7.39 16.34
C GLN A 163 -5.32 -6.29 15.66
N VAL A 164 -5.95 -5.13 15.37
CA VAL A 164 -5.20 -3.97 14.83
C VAL A 164 -4.14 -3.50 15.82
N GLN A 165 -4.50 -3.41 17.13
CA GLN A 165 -3.55 -3.04 18.17
C GLN A 165 -2.41 -4.06 18.32
N GLU A 166 -2.70 -5.34 18.14
CA GLU A 166 -1.68 -6.38 18.17
C GLU A 166 -0.75 -6.28 16.95
N ALA A 167 -1.29 -6.03 15.75
CA ALA A 167 -0.49 -5.80 14.56
C ALA A 167 0.45 -4.60 14.72
N ILE A 168 -0.04 -3.47 15.28
CA ILE A 168 0.79 -2.26 15.51
C ILE A 168 1.96 -2.51 16.48
N ARG A 169 1.82 -3.47 17.41
CA ARG A 169 2.88 -3.79 18.40
C ARG A 169 3.94 -4.75 17.88
N ASN A 170 3.67 -5.40 16.76
CA ASN A 170 4.53 -6.44 16.18
C ASN A 170 4.98 -6.06 14.78
#